data_bdd6858346056d75c43223bfd51679cd
#
_entry.id   bdd6858346056d75c43223bfd51679cd
#
_cell.length_a   1.000
_cell.length_b   1.000
_cell.length_c   1.000
_cell.angle_alpha   90.00
_cell.angle_beta   90.00
_cell.angle_gamma   90.00
#
_symmetry.space_group_name_H-M   'P 1'
#
loop_
_entity.id
_entity.type
_entity.pdbx_description
1 polymer ?
#
loop_
_entity_poly.entity_id
_entity_poly.type
_entity_poly.pdbx_seq_one_letter_code
_entity_poly.pdbx_strand_id
1 'polypeptide(L)'
;PQDEEILIPYFNEHPEIKLIIAPHEIHREHLMYIESLLKRPSVRLSDVMQDKSLLEGKDCLIVDSFGLLSSIYRYGTIAYIGGGFGAGIHNTLEAAVYGIPVLFGPRFQKFKEARDLIKVGGGFSVASKDEFAAKMDELLTCAEVLEAAGESAGQFVKGNAGATDGILKELAL
;
A
#
# COMPACT_ATOMS: atom_id res chain seq x y z
N PRO A 1 11.19 0.83 9.34
CA PRO A 1 12.47 0.46 8.69
C PRO A 1 12.44 -0.89 8.01
N GLN A 2 11.86 -1.95 8.63
CA GLN A 2 11.88 -3.32 8.06
C GLN A 2 11.06 -3.42 6.77
N ASP A 3 9.96 -2.71 6.67
CA ASP A 3 9.12 -2.70 5.46
C ASP A 3 9.85 -2.02 4.30
N GLU A 4 10.53 -0.89 4.55
CA GLU A 4 11.31 -0.17 3.54
C GLU A 4 12.48 -0.99 2.99
N GLU A 5 13.12 -1.81 3.84
CA GLU A 5 14.20 -2.73 3.45
C GLU A 5 13.74 -3.88 2.55
N ILE A 6 12.44 -4.14 2.49
CA ILE A 6 11.83 -5.12 1.60
C ILE A 6 11.41 -4.47 0.28
N LEU A 7 10.68 -3.37 0.37
CA LEU A 7 10.09 -2.65 -0.75
C LEU A 7 11.11 -1.97 -1.66
N ILE A 8 12.01 -1.16 -1.06
CA ILE A 8 12.87 -0.25 -1.82
C ILE A 8 13.90 -0.98 -2.67
N PRO A 9 14.54 -2.08 -2.23
CA PRO A 9 15.42 -2.85 -3.11
C PRO A 9 14.72 -3.36 -4.37
N TYR A 10 13.51 -3.91 -4.23
CA TYR A 10 12.72 -4.37 -5.38
C TYR A 10 12.42 -3.21 -6.34
N PHE A 11 11.94 -2.08 -5.82
CA PHE A 11 11.70 -0.87 -6.63
C PHE A 11 12.98 -0.40 -7.36
N ASN A 12 14.13 -0.43 -6.70
CA ASN A 12 15.40 -0.02 -7.31
C ASN A 12 15.81 -0.88 -8.52
N GLU A 13 15.41 -2.14 -8.55
CA GLU A 13 15.73 -3.12 -9.59
C GLU A 13 14.70 -3.15 -10.73
N HIS A 14 13.52 -2.51 -10.55
CA HIS A 14 12.39 -2.53 -11.50
C HIS A 14 12.10 -1.12 -12.03
N PRO A 15 12.79 -0.68 -13.11
CA PRO A 15 12.65 0.68 -13.64
C PRO A 15 11.27 1.02 -14.20
N GLU A 16 10.46 0.02 -14.52
CA GLU A 16 9.08 0.15 -14.99
C GLU A 16 8.10 0.59 -13.89
N ILE A 17 8.47 0.43 -12.62
CA ILE A 17 7.62 0.76 -11.48
C ILE A 17 7.83 2.21 -11.04
N LYS A 18 6.76 2.91 -10.74
CA LYS A 18 6.76 4.15 -9.96
C LYS A 18 6.36 3.85 -8.51
N LEU A 19 7.01 4.51 -7.56
CA LEU A 19 6.75 4.31 -6.14
C LEU A 19 6.16 5.57 -5.51
N ILE A 20 5.07 5.40 -4.75
CA ILE A 20 4.62 6.40 -3.79
C ILE A 20 4.82 5.78 -2.40
N ILE A 21 5.65 6.38 -1.59
CA ILE A 21 5.92 5.93 -0.24
C ILE A 21 5.43 6.96 0.78
N ALA A 22 4.53 6.52 1.67
CA ALA A 22 3.97 7.34 2.74
C ALA A 22 4.39 6.71 4.09
N PRO A 23 5.52 7.13 4.67
CA PRO A 23 5.99 6.59 5.93
C PRO A 23 5.06 7.00 7.07
N HIS A 24 4.92 6.11 8.08
CA HIS A 24 4.14 6.41 9.29
C HIS A 24 4.77 7.54 10.11
N GLU A 25 6.09 7.60 10.14
CA GLU A 25 6.86 8.65 10.81
C GLU A 25 7.56 9.53 9.78
N ILE A 26 7.22 10.83 9.77
CA ILE A 26 7.74 11.81 8.81
C ILE A 26 8.83 12.72 9.42
N HIS A 27 9.45 12.30 10.53
CA HIS A 27 10.59 13.05 11.06
C HIS A 27 11.82 12.95 10.13
N ARG A 28 12.65 13.97 10.19
CA ARG A 28 13.75 14.20 9.25
C ARG A 28 14.68 12.99 9.10
N GLU A 29 15.03 12.34 10.20
CA GLU A 29 15.95 11.21 10.20
C GLU A 29 15.40 10.01 9.43
N HIS A 30 14.10 9.71 9.60
CA HIS A 30 13.45 8.61 8.87
C HIS A 30 13.31 8.93 7.38
N LEU A 31 12.96 10.16 7.02
CA LEU A 31 12.91 10.58 5.61
C LEU A 31 14.29 10.47 4.96
N MET A 32 15.36 10.92 5.63
CA MET A 32 16.73 10.76 5.14
C MET A 32 17.14 9.29 5.01
N TYR A 33 16.69 8.43 5.93
CA TYR A 33 16.92 6.99 5.84
C TYR A 33 16.26 6.40 4.58
N ILE A 34 14.99 6.71 4.32
CA ILE A 34 14.28 6.28 3.11
C ILE A 34 15.04 6.76 1.85
N GLU A 35 15.41 8.04 1.82
CA GLU A 35 16.17 8.62 0.71
C GLU A 35 17.52 7.90 0.49
N SER A 36 18.17 7.47 1.56
CA SER A 36 19.46 6.74 1.47
C SER A 36 19.33 5.34 0.86
N LEU A 37 18.16 4.72 0.96
CA LEU A 37 17.86 3.41 0.36
C LEU A 37 17.49 3.51 -1.13
N LEU A 38 16.98 4.66 -1.55
CA LEU A 38 16.55 4.90 -2.93
C LEU A 38 17.77 5.13 -3.84
N LYS A 39 17.88 4.33 -4.91
CA LYS A 39 18.89 4.49 -5.96
C LYS A 39 18.37 5.23 -7.19
N ARG A 40 17.06 5.43 -7.25
CA ARG A 40 16.35 6.07 -8.37
C ARG A 40 15.87 7.46 -7.96
N PRO A 41 15.65 8.37 -8.93
CA PRO A 41 15.25 9.75 -8.65
C PRO A 41 13.99 9.85 -7.81
N SER A 42 14.08 10.51 -6.66
CA SER A 42 12.95 10.75 -5.75
C SER A 42 12.71 12.24 -5.53
N VAL A 43 11.54 12.56 -5.00
CA VAL A 43 11.15 13.91 -4.59
C VAL A 43 10.19 13.83 -3.40
N ARG A 44 10.21 14.80 -2.53
CA ARG A 44 9.24 14.94 -1.44
C ARG A 44 7.99 15.67 -1.93
N LEU A 45 6.85 15.28 -1.40
CA LEU A 45 5.59 15.94 -1.74
C LEU A 45 5.57 17.41 -1.33
N SER A 46 6.15 17.75 -0.18
CA SER A 46 6.28 19.14 0.27
C SER A 46 7.01 20.04 -0.73
N ASP A 47 8.04 19.52 -1.42
CA ASP A 47 8.77 20.25 -2.45
C ASP A 47 7.92 20.40 -3.73
N VAL A 48 7.24 19.32 -4.15
CA VAL A 48 6.33 19.33 -5.31
C VAL A 48 5.16 20.29 -5.12
N MET A 49 4.68 20.46 -3.88
CA MET A 49 3.62 21.43 -3.58
C MET A 49 4.07 22.89 -3.75
N GLN A 50 5.37 23.16 -3.64
CA GLN A 50 5.95 24.47 -3.90
C GLN A 50 6.25 24.66 -5.40
N ASP A 51 6.79 23.63 -6.04
CA ASP A 51 7.11 23.63 -7.47
C ASP A 51 6.79 22.28 -8.11
N LYS A 52 5.69 22.22 -8.85
CA LYS A 52 5.23 20.99 -9.54
C LYS A 52 6.21 20.47 -10.58
N SER A 53 7.10 21.32 -11.13
CA SER A 53 8.09 20.88 -12.10
C SER A 53 9.11 19.90 -11.53
N LEU A 54 9.30 19.88 -10.21
CA LEU A 54 10.20 18.97 -9.50
C LEU A 54 9.76 17.50 -9.59
N LEU A 55 8.50 17.22 -9.94
CA LEU A 55 8.00 15.85 -10.15
C LEU A 55 8.48 15.25 -11.48
N GLU A 56 8.84 16.09 -12.44
CA GLU A 56 9.28 15.62 -13.74
C GLU A 56 10.57 14.78 -13.63
N GLY A 57 10.58 13.63 -14.31
CA GLY A 57 11.72 12.71 -14.29
C GLY A 57 11.91 11.96 -12.95
N LYS A 58 10.96 12.05 -12.01
CA LYS A 58 11.03 11.31 -10.76
C LYS A 58 10.33 9.95 -10.86
N ASP A 59 10.89 9.00 -10.13
CA ASP A 59 10.39 7.63 -10.06
C ASP A 59 9.75 7.33 -8.70
N CYS A 60 10.13 8.06 -7.66
CA CYS A 60 9.59 7.91 -6.32
C CYS A 60 9.08 9.26 -5.77
N LEU A 61 7.84 9.25 -5.26
CA LEU A 61 7.25 10.36 -4.49
C LEU A 61 7.22 9.97 -3.00
N ILE A 62 7.91 10.73 -2.16
CA ILE A 62 7.89 10.57 -0.71
C ILE A 62 6.84 11.51 -0.14
N VAL A 63 5.80 10.94 0.48
CA VAL A 63 4.71 11.70 1.11
C VAL A 63 5.11 12.05 2.53
N ASP A 64 5.60 13.26 2.71
CA ASP A 64 6.10 13.81 3.97
C ASP A 64 5.07 14.72 4.67
N SER A 65 3.79 14.41 4.50
CA SER A 65 2.66 15.15 5.11
C SER A 65 1.56 14.21 5.57
N PHE A 66 0.82 14.61 6.60
CA PHE A 66 -0.30 13.85 7.14
C PHE A 66 -1.61 14.09 6.39
N GLY A 67 -2.54 13.14 6.50
CA GLY A 67 -3.93 13.29 6.06
C GLY A 67 -4.19 13.00 4.59
N LEU A 68 -3.18 12.64 3.80
CA LEU A 68 -3.32 12.36 2.36
C LEU A 68 -3.35 10.87 2.01
N LEU A 69 -2.99 9.99 2.94
CA LEU A 69 -2.77 8.57 2.66
C LEU A 69 -3.99 7.90 2.03
N SER A 70 -5.17 8.08 2.61
CA SER A 70 -6.40 7.47 2.11
C SER A 70 -6.75 7.90 0.68
N SER A 71 -6.41 9.11 0.27
CA SER A 71 -6.68 9.61 -1.08
C SER A 71 -5.61 9.23 -2.10
N ILE A 72 -4.40 8.92 -1.67
CA ILE A 72 -3.28 8.58 -2.54
C ILE A 72 -3.43 7.20 -3.16
N TYR A 73 -4.07 6.25 -2.48
CA TYR A 73 -4.28 4.90 -3.01
C TYR A 73 -4.98 4.85 -4.37
N ARG A 74 -5.77 5.88 -4.72
CA ARG A 74 -6.42 5.99 -6.04
C ARG A 74 -5.45 6.02 -7.22
N TYR A 75 -4.20 6.36 -6.98
CA TYR A 75 -3.15 6.43 -7.99
C TYR A 75 -2.29 5.16 -8.04
N GLY A 76 -2.51 4.23 -7.10
CA GLY A 76 -1.78 2.98 -7.01
C GLY A 76 -2.41 1.88 -7.85
N THR A 77 -1.58 0.98 -8.36
CA THR A 77 -2.00 -0.27 -9.01
C THR A 77 -1.94 -1.44 -8.03
N ILE A 78 -0.99 -1.40 -7.11
CA ILE A 78 -0.79 -2.36 -6.02
C ILE A 78 -0.49 -1.56 -4.76
N ALA A 79 -1.05 -1.96 -3.62
CA ALA A 79 -0.75 -1.35 -2.34
C ALA A 79 0.05 -2.29 -1.44
N TYR A 80 1.04 -1.75 -0.74
CA TYR A 80 1.71 -2.42 0.38
C TYR A 80 1.41 -1.69 1.68
N ILE A 81 0.90 -2.43 2.66
CA ILE A 81 0.56 -1.88 3.99
C ILE A 81 1.65 -2.24 4.99
N GLY A 82 2.33 -1.21 5.48
CA GLY A 82 3.44 -1.34 6.41
C GLY A 82 3.03 -1.81 7.81
N GLY A 83 4.03 -2.05 8.66
CA GLY A 83 3.90 -2.48 10.05
C GLY A 83 3.90 -3.98 10.25
N GLY A 84 3.70 -4.77 9.19
CA GLY A 84 3.55 -6.21 9.30
C GLY A 84 4.81 -6.99 9.69
N PHE A 85 5.97 -6.38 9.64
CA PHE A 85 7.22 -6.92 10.19
C PHE A 85 7.50 -6.42 11.61
N GLY A 86 6.75 -5.42 12.08
CA GLY A 86 6.87 -4.79 13.39
C GLY A 86 5.73 -5.13 14.36
N ALA A 87 5.02 -4.12 14.84
CA ALA A 87 3.95 -4.24 15.83
C ALA A 87 2.63 -4.83 15.27
N GLY A 88 2.46 -4.82 13.96
CA GLY A 88 1.26 -5.25 13.23
C GLY A 88 0.91 -4.26 12.13
N ILE A 89 0.16 -4.76 11.13
CA ILE A 89 -0.20 -3.98 9.94
C ILE A 89 -1.11 -2.80 10.27
N HIS A 90 -1.05 -1.78 9.40
CA HIS A 90 -1.99 -0.67 9.40
C HIS A 90 -3.30 -1.05 8.69
N ASN A 91 -4.18 -0.08 8.44
CA ASN A 91 -5.50 -0.30 7.87
C ASN A 91 -5.44 -0.74 6.39
N THR A 92 -5.81 -1.99 6.12
CA THR A 92 -5.83 -2.56 4.77
C THR A 92 -7.02 -2.10 3.92
N LEU A 93 -8.12 -1.70 4.57
CA LEU A 93 -9.36 -1.31 3.87
C LEU A 93 -9.23 0.02 3.14
N GLU A 94 -8.34 0.90 3.62
CA GLU A 94 -8.08 2.19 2.96
C GLU A 94 -7.53 2.03 1.55
N ALA A 95 -6.76 0.97 1.29
CA ALA A 95 -6.28 0.63 -0.04
C ALA A 95 -7.31 -0.21 -0.81
N ALA A 96 -7.87 -1.24 -0.16
CA ALA A 96 -8.79 -2.19 -0.77
C ALA A 96 -10.03 -1.53 -1.38
N VAL A 97 -10.52 -0.42 -0.80
CA VAL A 97 -11.70 0.32 -1.31
C VAL A 97 -11.51 0.84 -2.74
N TYR A 98 -10.27 1.04 -3.17
CA TYR A 98 -9.95 1.48 -4.53
C TYR A 98 -9.88 0.33 -5.55
N GLY A 99 -10.14 -0.91 -5.12
CA GLY A 99 -10.11 -2.06 -6.02
C GLY A 99 -8.70 -2.42 -6.49
N ILE A 100 -7.71 -2.30 -5.62
CA ILE A 100 -6.33 -2.68 -5.87
C ILE A 100 -5.91 -3.81 -4.91
N PRO A 101 -5.07 -4.76 -5.32
CA PRO A 101 -4.56 -5.80 -4.45
C PRO A 101 -3.70 -5.21 -3.33
N VAL A 102 -3.78 -5.82 -2.15
CA VAL A 102 -3.14 -5.32 -0.93
C VAL A 102 -2.14 -6.35 -0.40
N LEU A 103 -0.85 -5.99 -0.39
CA LEU A 103 0.22 -6.77 0.21
C LEU A 103 0.53 -6.25 1.61
N PHE A 104 0.97 -7.13 2.49
CA PHE A 104 1.38 -6.79 3.86
C PHE A 104 2.28 -7.87 4.47
N GLY A 105 3.01 -7.51 5.52
CA GLY A 105 3.90 -8.43 6.22
C GLY A 105 3.16 -9.48 7.07
N PRO A 106 3.90 -10.43 7.71
CA PRO A 106 3.33 -11.64 8.30
C PRO A 106 2.54 -11.43 9.60
N ARG A 107 2.65 -10.27 10.27
CA ARG A 107 1.96 -10.02 11.55
C ARG A 107 0.57 -9.41 11.36
N PHE A 108 -0.31 -10.12 10.67
CA PHE A 108 -1.68 -9.69 10.34
C PHE A 108 -2.78 -10.48 11.09
N GLN A 109 -2.46 -11.55 11.82
CA GLN A 109 -3.44 -12.53 12.35
C GLN A 109 -4.48 -11.91 13.27
N LYS A 110 -4.15 -10.80 13.95
CA LYS A 110 -5.06 -10.08 14.84
C LYS A 110 -6.08 -9.21 14.09
N PHE A 111 -5.83 -8.95 12.80
CA PHE A 111 -6.64 -8.08 11.95
C PHE A 111 -7.60 -8.92 11.12
N LYS A 112 -8.89 -8.87 11.49
CA LYS A 112 -9.94 -9.65 10.82
C LYS A 112 -10.02 -9.31 9.33
N GLU A 113 -9.95 -8.04 9.00
CA GLU A 113 -10.06 -7.51 7.64
C GLU A 113 -8.95 -8.08 6.73
N ALA A 114 -7.72 -8.15 7.21
CA ALA A 114 -6.61 -8.71 6.45
C ALA A 114 -6.78 -10.21 6.20
N ARG A 115 -7.23 -10.97 7.21
CA ARG A 115 -7.53 -12.40 7.05
C ARG A 115 -8.64 -12.65 6.04
N ASP A 116 -9.66 -11.81 6.06
CA ASP A 116 -10.79 -11.94 5.16
C ASP A 116 -10.43 -11.49 3.74
N LEU A 117 -9.60 -10.45 3.57
CA LEU A 117 -9.01 -10.08 2.28
C LEU A 117 -8.19 -11.21 1.65
N ILE A 118 -7.40 -11.95 2.46
CA ILE A 118 -6.67 -13.14 1.97
C ILE A 118 -7.66 -14.21 1.46
N LYS A 119 -8.72 -14.50 2.22
CA LYS A 119 -9.71 -15.53 1.83
C LYS A 119 -10.39 -15.24 0.50
N VAL A 120 -10.65 -13.97 0.21
CA VAL A 120 -11.28 -13.56 -1.04
C VAL A 120 -10.29 -13.37 -2.18
N GLY A 121 -8.98 -13.48 -1.93
CA GLY A 121 -7.93 -13.31 -2.94
C GLY A 121 -7.59 -11.84 -3.25
N GLY A 122 -8.04 -10.89 -2.43
CA GLY A 122 -7.72 -9.46 -2.57
C GLY A 122 -6.54 -9.00 -1.74
N GLY A 123 -6.07 -9.83 -0.80
CA GLY A 123 -4.93 -9.54 0.08
C GLY A 123 -3.90 -10.65 0.08
N PHE A 124 -2.62 -10.30 0.25
CA PHE A 124 -1.49 -11.22 0.23
C PHE A 124 -0.52 -10.92 1.37
N SER A 125 -0.20 -11.94 2.16
CA SER A 125 0.84 -11.83 3.18
C SER A 125 2.17 -12.30 2.61
N VAL A 126 3.24 -11.54 2.87
CA VAL A 126 4.61 -11.86 2.47
C VAL A 126 5.52 -11.84 3.70
N ALA A 127 6.33 -12.87 3.87
CA ALA A 127 7.18 -13.03 5.06
C ALA A 127 8.66 -12.74 4.79
N SER A 128 9.04 -12.51 3.53
CA SER A 128 10.43 -12.25 3.13
C SER A 128 10.50 -11.36 1.89
N LYS A 129 11.72 -10.90 1.56
CA LYS A 129 12.02 -10.20 0.30
C LYS A 129 11.70 -11.05 -0.93
N ASP A 130 12.03 -12.33 -0.86
CA ASP A 130 11.82 -13.26 -1.98
C ASP A 130 10.32 -13.49 -2.22
N GLU A 131 9.53 -13.67 -1.15
CA GLU A 131 8.08 -13.80 -1.26
C GLU A 131 7.43 -12.51 -1.78
N PHE A 132 7.92 -11.35 -1.33
CA PHE A 132 7.47 -10.06 -1.83
C PHE A 132 7.76 -9.92 -3.33
N ALA A 133 9.00 -10.19 -3.76
CA ALA A 133 9.39 -10.13 -5.17
C ALA A 133 8.56 -11.08 -6.03
N ALA A 134 8.42 -12.34 -5.62
CA ALA A 134 7.63 -13.33 -6.35
C ALA A 134 6.15 -12.89 -6.52
N LYS A 135 5.55 -12.32 -5.47
CA LYS A 135 4.16 -11.85 -5.54
C LYS A 135 4.02 -10.59 -6.40
N MET A 136 4.97 -9.67 -6.32
CA MET A 136 5.00 -8.48 -7.18
C MET A 136 5.16 -8.88 -8.65
N ASP A 137 6.08 -9.80 -8.95
CA ASP A 137 6.31 -10.30 -10.31
C ASP A 137 5.04 -10.97 -10.88
N GLU A 138 4.35 -11.79 -10.08
CA GLU A 138 3.09 -12.42 -10.47
C GLU A 138 2.03 -11.37 -10.82
N LEU A 139 1.83 -10.37 -9.95
CA LEU A 139 0.82 -9.32 -10.15
C LEU A 139 1.17 -8.40 -11.32
N LEU A 140 2.45 -8.11 -11.55
CA LEU A 140 2.88 -7.20 -12.62
C LEU A 140 2.94 -7.87 -14.00
N THR A 141 3.16 -9.19 -14.06
CA THR A 141 3.28 -9.91 -15.33
C THR A 141 1.98 -10.54 -15.81
N CYS A 142 0.99 -10.73 -14.93
CA CYS A 142 -0.29 -11.33 -15.27
C CYS A 142 -1.45 -10.36 -14.97
N ALA A 143 -1.93 -9.69 -16.02
CA ALA A 143 -3.01 -8.71 -15.90
C ALA A 143 -4.30 -9.32 -15.32
N GLU A 144 -4.64 -10.55 -15.67
CA GLU A 144 -5.82 -11.24 -15.17
C GLU A 144 -5.74 -11.47 -13.65
N VAL A 145 -4.55 -11.81 -13.13
CA VAL A 145 -4.34 -11.99 -11.67
C VAL A 145 -4.44 -10.65 -10.94
N LEU A 146 -3.84 -9.62 -11.49
CA LEU A 146 -3.90 -8.27 -10.95
C LEU A 146 -5.34 -7.76 -10.87
N GLU A 147 -6.10 -7.85 -11.96
CA GLU A 147 -7.50 -7.41 -12.05
C GLU A 147 -8.39 -8.20 -11.10
N ALA A 148 -8.29 -9.54 -11.11
CA ALA A 148 -9.09 -10.40 -10.24
C ALA A 148 -8.83 -10.11 -8.75
N ALA A 149 -7.57 -9.89 -8.36
CA ALA A 149 -7.22 -9.54 -6.99
C ALA A 149 -7.75 -8.15 -6.59
N GLY A 150 -7.63 -7.18 -7.48
CA GLY A 150 -8.18 -5.84 -7.26
C GLY A 150 -9.71 -5.84 -7.14
N GLU A 151 -10.41 -6.53 -8.03
CA GLU A 151 -11.86 -6.69 -7.97
C GLU A 151 -12.30 -7.35 -6.66
N SER A 152 -11.63 -8.42 -6.25
CA SER A 152 -11.90 -9.13 -4.99
C SER A 152 -11.74 -8.21 -3.78
N ALA A 153 -10.68 -7.38 -3.75
CA ALA A 153 -10.45 -6.39 -2.69
C ALA A 153 -11.57 -5.35 -2.65
N GLY A 154 -11.93 -4.77 -3.80
CA GLY A 154 -12.99 -3.76 -3.90
C GLY A 154 -14.37 -4.29 -3.54
N GLN A 155 -14.73 -5.50 -4.01
CA GLN A 155 -16.00 -6.15 -3.70
C GLN A 155 -16.11 -6.49 -2.21
N PHE A 156 -15.02 -6.96 -1.59
CA PHE A 156 -14.98 -7.22 -0.17
C PHE A 156 -15.34 -5.98 0.65
N VAL A 157 -14.77 -4.82 0.33
CA VAL A 157 -15.06 -3.57 1.05
C VAL A 157 -16.50 -3.14 0.80
N LYS A 158 -16.99 -3.18 -0.44
CA LYS A 158 -18.39 -2.82 -0.78
C LYS A 158 -19.38 -3.70 -0.05
N GLY A 159 -19.13 -5.01 0.02
CA GLY A 159 -20.00 -5.97 0.71
C GLY A 159 -20.07 -5.77 2.23
N ASN A 160 -19.00 -5.20 2.82
CA ASN A 160 -18.94 -4.91 4.25
C ASN A 160 -19.35 -3.48 4.63
N ALA A 161 -19.53 -2.57 3.66
CA ALA A 161 -19.90 -1.17 3.90
C ALA A 161 -21.34 -0.98 4.41
N GLY A 162 -22.19 -2.00 4.37
CA GLY A 162 -23.60 -1.94 4.82
C GLY A 162 -23.85 -2.19 6.32
N ALA A 163 -22.79 -2.38 7.12
CA ALA A 163 -22.96 -2.68 8.55
C ALA A 163 -23.66 -1.54 9.33
N THR A 164 -23.39 -0.28 8.97
CA THR A 164 -24.04 0.89 9.58
C THR A 164 -25.53 0.96 9.22
N ASP A 165 -25.89 0.67 7.97
CA ASP A 165 -27.29 0.66 7.52
C ASP A 165 -28.09 -0.51 8.16
N GLY A 166 -27.42 -1.66 8.39
CA GLY A 166 -27.98 -2.79 9.12
C GLY A 166 -28.31 -2.42 10.56
N ILE A 167 -27.36 -1.79 11.27
CA ILE A 167 -27.55 -1.35 12.67
C ILE A 167 -28.64 -0.28 12.75
N LEU A 168 -28.67 0.68 11.84
CA LEU A 168 -29.70 1.72 11.80
C LEU A 168 -31.10 1.16 11.55
N LYS A 169 -31.23 0.10 10.73
CA LYS A 169 -32.51 -0.61 10.51
C LYS A 169 -32.96 -1.39 11.73
N GLU A 170 -32.05 -1.97 12.50
CA GLU A 170 -32.39 -2.67 13.75
C GLU A 170 -32.73 -1.70 14.90
N LEU A 171 -32.15 -0.49 14.89
CA LEU A 171 -32.43 0.54 15.90
C LEU A 171 -33.66 1.41 15.57
N ALA A 172 -34.20 1.31 14.36
CA ALA A 172 -35.39 2.03 13.91
C ALA A 172 -36.70 1.26 14.16
N LEU A 173 -36.76 0.51 15.28
CA LEU A 173 -37.97 -0.13 15.84
C LEU A 173 -38.72 0.83 16.77
#